data_d7ca688f6a978af5be1f265cd7b41c18
#
_entry.id   d7ca688f6a978af5be1f265cd7b41c18
#
_cell.length_a   1.000
_cell.length_b   1.000
_cell.length_c   1.000
_cell.angle_alpha   90.00
_cell.angle_beta   90.00
_cell.angle_gamma   90.00
#
_symmetry.space_group_name_H-M   'P 1'
#
loop_
_entity.id
_entity.type
_entity.pdbx_description
1 polymer ?
#
loop_
_entity_poly.entity_id
_entity_poly.type
_entity_poly.pdbx_seq_one_letter_code
_entity_poly.pdbx_strand_id
1 'polypeptide(L)'
;MWYVPCVELADGVPVIIQLKAENEFRLTAEELEAAITDKTKIVILPFPNNPTGAIMTRADLEKIAEVIRKHDLYVMSDEIYAELTYGQKHVSIASLPDMHDRTIVINGFSKAYAMTGWRLGYALAPRIICEQMTKIHQFAIMCAPTNSQYAAVDAVRYGDKDIEKMVRAYDQRRHFLMQTFQEMGIECFEPFGAFYVFPCIKKYGMKSEEFAEKLLYQEKVAVVPGTAFGDCGEGYLRISYAYSIEELKEALGRIKHFIAQFE
;
A
#
# COMPACT_ATOMS: atom_id res chain seq x y z
N MET A 1 -4.07 -5.71 -6.34
CA MET A 1 -4.20 -5.55 -7.81
C MET A 1 -3.12 -6.33 -8.56
N TRP A 2 -1.81 -6.14 -8.33
CA TRP A 2 -0.76 -6.81 -9.12
C TRP A 2 -0.45 -8.24 -8.69
N TYR A 3 -0.70 -8.62 -7.44
CA TYR A 3 -0.35 -9.94 -6.91
C TYR A 3 -1.19 -11.08 -7.48
N VAL A 4 -2.49 -10.88 -7.66
CA VAL A 4 -3.40 -11.91 -8.17
C VAL A 4 -2.92 -12.44 -9.53
N PRO A 5 -2.69 -11.61 -10.55
CA PRO A 5 -2.16 -12.10 -11.82
C PRO A 5 -0.78 -12.77 -11.71
N CYS A 6 0.09 -12.30 -10.79
CA CYS A 6 1.39 -12.93 -10.58
C CYS A 6 1.27 -14.34 -9.98
N VAL A 7 0.32 -14.53 -9.06
CA VAL A 7 0.04 -15.85 -8.48
C VAL A 7 -0.53 -16.79 -9.53
N GLU A 8 -1.48 -16.33 -10.34
CA GLU A 8 -2.08 -17.11 -11.44
C GLU A 8 -1.06 -17.49 -12.50
N LEU A 9 -0.17 -16.57 -12.90
CA LEU A 9 0.92 -16.85 -13.84
C LEU A 9 1.95 -17.86 -13.31
N ALA A 10 1.99 -18.04 -12.00
CA ALA A 10 2.81 -19.06 -11.33
C ALA A 10 2.03 -20.36 -11.04
N ASP A 11 0.89 -20.58 -11.71
CA ASP A 11 -0.04 -21.71 -11.49
C ASP A 11 -0.56 -21.82 -10.05
N GLY A 12 -0.52 -20.70 -9.31
CA GLY A 12 -1.07 -20.62 -7.95
C GLY A 12 -2.56 -20.25 -7.96
N VAL A 13 -3.23 -20.57 -6.86
CA VAL A 13 -4.62 -20.17 -6.62
C VAL A 13 -4.64 -19.03 -5.60
N PRO A 14 -5.00 -17.80 -6.01
CA PRO A 14 -5.07 -16.70 -5.08
C PRO A 14 -6.31 -16.81 -4.18
N VAL A 15 -6.10 -16.71 -2.87
CA VAL A 15 -7.16 -16.59 -1.87
C VAL A 15 -7.10 -15.17 -1.30
N ILE A 16 -8.14 -14.39 -1.54
CA ILE A 16 -8.16 -12.97 -1.19
C ILE A 16 -8.85 -12.78 0.17
N ILE A 17 -8.14 -12.19 1.12
CA ILE A 17 -8.69 -11.74 2.39
C ILE A 17 -9.07 -10.27 2.24
N GLN A 18 -10.34 -9.97 2.38
CA GLN A 18 -10.88 -8.61 2.28
C GLN A 18 -10.63 -7.87 3.60
N LEU A 19 -9.85 -6.80 3.53
CA LEU A 19 -9.61 -5.92 4.68
C LEU A 19 -10.82 -5.02 4.90
N LYS A 20 -11.26 -4.89 6.17
CA LYS A 20 -12.49 -4.20 6.54
C LYS A 20 -12.21 -2.87 7.23
N ALA A 21 -13.06 -1.87 6.97
CA ALA A 21 -12.97 -0.56 7.60
C ALA A 21 -13.11 -0.64 9.13
N GLU A 22 -13.95 -1.54 9.65
CA GLU A 22 -14.14 -1.79 11.09
C GLU A 22 -12.86 -2.24 11.81
N ASN A 23 -11.91 -2.86 11.07
CA ASN A 23 -10.59 -3.26 11.55
C ASN A 23 -9.51 -2.27 11.08
N GLU A 24 -9.86 -1.05 10.73
CA GLU A 24 -8.94 -0.05 10.20
C GLU A 24 -8.15 -0.55 8.97
N PHE A 25 -8.77 -1.40 8.16
CA PHE A 25 -8.16 -2.08 7.01
C PHE A 25 -6.89 -2.88 7.36
N ARG A 26 -6.78 -3.39 8.58
CA ARG A 26 -5.72 -4.30 9.02
C ARG A 26 -6.16 -5.74 8.82
N LEU A 27 -5.18 -6.61 8.60
CA LEU A 27 -5.40 -8.07 8.60
C LEU A 27 -5.44 -8.57 10.04
N THR A 28 -6.45 -9.35 10.40
CA THR A 28 -6.50 -10.02 11.71
C THR A 28 -6.00 -11.46 11.62
N ALA A 29 -5.56 -12.01 12.76
CA ALA A 29 -5.09 -13.40 12.84
C ALA A 29 -6.23 -14.38 12.53
N GLU A 30 -7.44 -14.06 12.95
CA GLU A 30 -8.64 -14.85 12.73
C GLU A 30 -9.01 -14.93 11.25
N GLU A 31 -8.93 -13.78 10.53
CA GLU A 31 -9.17 -13.73 9.09
C GLU A 31 -8.11 -14.51 8.32
N LEU A 32 -6.84 -14.42 8.73
CA LEU A 32 -5.77 -15.21 8.14
C LEU A 32 -5.99 -16.71 8.39
N GLU A 33 -6.23 -17.12 9.63
CA GLU A 33 -6.45 -18.53 10.00
C GLU A 33 -7.62 -19.13 9.21
N ALA A 34 -8.72 -18.39 9.05
CA ALA A 34 -9.90 -18.84 8.30
C ALA A 34 -9.64 -19.03 6.80
N ALA A 35 -8.64 -18.35 6.23
CA ALA A 35 -8.30 -18.44 4.82
C ALA A 35 -7.27 -19.53 4.48
N ILE A 36 -6.62 -20.11 5.51
CA ILE A 36 -5.57 -21.12 5.31
C ILE A 36 -6.19 -22.48 5.02
N THR A 37 -5.56 -23.20 4.10
CA THR A 37 -5.84 -24.61 3.78
C THR A 37 -4.53 -25.40 3.74
N ASP A 38 -4.63 -26.72 3.59
CA ASP A 38 -3.48 -27.63 3.40
C ASP A 38 -2.64 -27.30 2.15
N LYS A 39 -3.21 -26.55 1.21
CA LYS A 39 -2.55 -26.10 -0.02
C LYS A 39 -1.89 -24.72 0.10
N THR A 40 -2.15 -23.99 1.17
CA THR A 40 -1.56 -22.65 1.36
C THR A 40 -0.04 -22.77 1.51
N LYS A 41 0.72 -21.94 0.81
CA LYS A 41 2.19 -21.93 0.82
C LYS A 41 2.78 -20.59 1.27
N ILE A 42 2.13 -19.50 0.88
CA ILE A 42 2.65 -18.15 1.09
C ILE A 42 1.53 -17.18 1.43
N VAL A 43 1.82 -16.27 2.33
CA VAL A 43 0.97 -15.12 2.66
C VAL A 43 1.62 -13.87 2.06
N ILE A 44 0.83 -13.05 1.35
CA ILE A 44 1.30 -11.77 0.80
C ILE A 44 0.77 -10.65 1.70
N LEU A 45 1.69 -9.87 2.28
CA LEU A 45 1.39 -8.76 3.19
C LEU A 45 1.85 -7.43 2.57
N PRO A 46 0.98 -6.67 1.89
CA PRO A 46 1.32 -5.39 1.30
C PRO A 46 1.04 -4.23 2.28
N PHE A 47 1.91 -4.04 3.26
CA PHE A 47 1.80 -2.96 4.25
C PHE A 47 3.10 -2.16 4.39
N PRO A 48 3.03 -0.82 4.49
CA PRO A 48 1.83 0.05 4.46
C PRO A 48 1.02 -0.10 3.18
N ASN A 49 -0.31 -0.07 3.31
CA ASN A 49 -1.23 -0.51 2.27
C ASN A 49 -1.55 0.57 1.23
N ASN A 50 -1.61 0.19 -0.02
CA ASN A 50 -2.26 0.90 -1.11
C ASN A 50 -3.52 0.11 -1.51
N PRO A 51 -4.75 0.62 -1.30
CA PRO A 51 -5.13 2.05 -1.37
C PRO A 51 -5.37 2.77 -0.04
N THR A 52 -5.42 2.07 1.09
CA THR A 52 -6.03 2.58 2.32
C THR A 52 -5.09 3.43 3.17
N GLY A 53 -3.77 3.28 3.01
CA GLY A 53 -2.79 3.85 3.92
C GLY A 53 -2.71 3.17 5.30
N ALA A 54 -3.38 2.02 5.45
CA ALA A 54 -3.30 1.23 6.67
C ALA A 54 -1.89 0.66 6.89
N ILE A 55 -1.54 0.48 8.14
CA ILE A 55 -0.29 -0.15 8.60
C ILE A 55 -0.62 -1.28 9.55
N MET A 56 0.33 -2.19 9.72
CA MET A 56 0.26 -3.22 10.77
C MET A 56 1.13 -2.79 11.94
N THR A 57 0.58 -2.83 13.16
CA THR A 57 1.38 -2.61 14.36
C THR A 57 2.23 -3.84 14.70
N ARG A 58 3.23 -3.68 15.58
CA ARG A 58 4.00 -4.82 16.09
C ARG A 58 3.08 -5.90 16.68
N ALA A 59 2.09 -5.50 17.47
CA ALA A 59 1.15 -6.42 18.11
C ALA A 59 0.28 -7.19 17.09
N ASP A 60 -0.13 -6.52 16.01
CA ASP A 60 -0.85 -7.18 14.92
C ASP A 60 0.04 -8.22 14.23
N LEU A 61 1.29 -7.81 13.90
CA LEU A 61 2.25 -8.67 13.23
C LEU A 61 2.68 -9.88 14.08
N GLU A 62 2.77 -9.74 15.41
CA GLU A 62 3.09 -10.84 16.32
C GLU A 62 2.00 -11.92 16.26
N LYS A 63 0.72 -11.55 16.26
CA LYS A 63 -0.41 -12.48 16.10
C LYS A 63 -0.42 -13.15 14.72
N ILE A 64 -0.18 -12.38 13.66
CA ILE A 64 -0.04 -12.91 12.29
C ILE A 64 1.13 -13.89 12.20
N ALA A 65 2.27 -13.57 12.81
CA ALA A 65 3.44 -14.44 12.83
C ALA A 65 3.19 -15.78 13.57
N GLU A 66 2.37 -15.78 14.62
CA GLU A 66 1.96 -17.03 15.30
C GLU A 66 1.21 -17.96 14.36
N VAL A 67 0.25 -17.42 13.59
CA VAL A 67 -0.50 -18.20 12.59
C VAL A 67 0.42 -18.74 11.50
N ILE A 68 1.31 -17.90 10.98
CA ILE A 68 2.27 -18.26 9.93
C ILE A 68 3.20 -19.39 10.39
N ARG A 69 3.74 -19.30 11.62
CA ARG A 69 4.59 -20.36 12.20
C ARG A 69 3.82 -21.67 12.42
N LYS A 70 2.60 -21.57 12.95
CA LYS A 70 1.73 -22.73 13.20
C LYS A 70 1.48 -23.57 11.93
N HIS A 71 1.32 -22.90 10.79
CA HIS A 71 1.03 -23.54 9.51
C HIS A 71 2.26 -23.68 8.59
N ASP A 72 3.45 -23.38 9.10
CA ASP A 72 4.73 -23.43 8.37
C ASP A 72 4.71 -22.74 7.01
N LEU A 73 4.17 -21.51 6.97
CA LEU A 73 4.01 -20.73 5.75
C LEU A 73 5.20 -19.81 5.51
N TYR A 74 5.43 -19.46 4.24
CA TYR A 74 6.26 -18.33 3.84
C TYR A 74 5.46 -17.03 3.83
N VAL A 75 6.18 -15.90 3.90
CA VAL A 75 5.60 -14.55 3.79
C VAL A 75 6.31 -13.79 2.68
N MET A 76 5.56 -13.14 1.81
CA MET A 76 6.05 -12.08 0.95
C MET A 76 5.54 -10.75 1.51
N SER A 77 6.42 -9.98 2.15
CA SER A 77 6.12 -8.69 2.74
C SER A 77 6.51 -7.58 1.76
N ASP A 78 5.52 -6.93 1.17
CA ASP A 78 5.76 -5.75 0.34
C ASP A 78 5.82 -4.51 1.23
N GLU A 79 7.03 -4.05 1.46
CA GLU A 79 7.36 -2.94 2.35
C GLU A 79 7.77 -1.67 1.58
N ILE A 80 7.31 -1.52 0.33
CA ILE A 80 7.70 -0.40 -0.54
C ILE A 80 7.39 0.98 0.07
N TYR A 81 6.46 1.06 1.01
CA TYR A 81 6.09 2.28 1.73
C TYR A 81 6.63 2.33 3.17
N ALA A 82 7.55 1.45 3.56
CA ALA A 82 8.06 1.33 4.93
C ALA A 82 8.55 2.65 5.52
N GLU A 83 9.27 3.48 4.75
CA GLU A 83 9.76 4.78 5.19
C GLU A 83 8.69 5.88 5.22
N LEU A 84 7.55 5.65 4.57
CA LEU A 84 6.45 6.60 4.49
C LEU A 84 5.37 6.22 5.52
N THR A 85 5.71 6.33 6.80
CA THR A 85 4.80 6.10 7.94
C THR A 85 4.75 7.34 8.83
N TYR A 86 3.61 7.55 9.47
CA TYR A 86 3.31 8.75 10.24
C TYR A 86 3.03 8.39 11.70
N GLY A 87 3.65 9.11 12.63
CA GLY A 87 3.47 8.91 14.06
C GLY A 87 4.16 7.67 14.65
N GLN A 88 4.57 6.71 13.82
CA GLN A 88 5.31 5.52 14.22
C GLN A 88 6.21 5.00 13.09
N LYS A 89 7.22 4.23 13.47
CA LYS A 89 8.09 3.57 12.51
C LYS A 89 7.46 2.26 12.03
N HIS A 90 7.70 1.93 10.77
CA HIS A 90 7.36 0.62 10.22
C HIS A 90 8.05 -0.51 11.01
N VAL A 91 7.32 -1.61 11.18
CA VAL A 91 7.86 -2.86 11.72
C VAL A 91 7.81 -3.92 10.63
N SER A 92 8.96 -4.39 10.20
CA SER A 92 9.01 -5.53 9.27
C SER A 92 8.68 -6.83 10.01
N ILE A 93 7.81 -7.66 9.43
CA ILE A 93 7.51 -8.98 9.98
C ILE A 93 8.76 -9.87 10.02
N ALA A 94 9.73 -9.65 9.12
CA ALA A 94 11.00 -10.37 9.10
C ALA A 94 11.84 -10.12 10.37
N SER A 95 11.58 -9.04 11.12
CA SER A 95 12.28 -8.71 12.36
C SER A 95 11.74 -9.43 13.59
N LEU A 96 10.63 -10.14 13.46
CA LEU A 96 10.03 -10.89 14.56
C LEU A 96 10.73 -12.26 14.76
N PRO A 97 10.68 -12.84 15.97
CA PRO A 97 11.28 -14.15 16.23
C PRO A 97 10.78 -15.22 15.24
N ASP A 98 11.71 -16.01 14.71
CA ASP A 98 11.49 -17.13 13.79
C ASP A 98 10.81 -16.77 12.46
N MET A 99 10.81 -15.46 12.10
CA MET A 99 10.23 -15.00 10.83
C MET A 99 11.26 -14.71 9.74
N HIS A 100 12.52 -14.49 10.11
CA HIS A 100 13.60 -14.15 9.15
C HIS A 100 13.74 -15.20 8.04
N ASP A 101 13.79 -16.48 8.38
CA ASP A 101 14.08 -17.57 7.45
C ASP A 101 12.86 -18.02 6.62
N ARG A 102 11.73 -17.35 6.78
CA ARG A 102 10.48 -17.61 6.04
C ARG A 102 9.88 -16.35 5.41
N THR A 103 10.58 -15.21 5.47
CA THR A 103 10.07 -13.94 4.91
C THR A 103 10.90 -13.50 3.71
N ILE A 104 10.18 -13.10 2.66
CA ILE A 104 10.68 -12.40 1.49
C ILE A 104 10.25 -10.95 1.62
N VAL A 105 11.16 -10.06 1.97
CA VAL A 105 10.90 -8.62 2.01
C VAL A 105 11.11 -8.03 0.62
N ILE A 106 10.09 -7.37 0.10
CA ILE A 106 10.14 -6.62 -1.16
C ILE A 106 10.17 -5.14 -0.82
N ASN A 107 11.15 -4.42 -1.33
CA ASN A 107 11.25 -2.98 -1.14
C ASN A 107 11.95 -2.33 -2.35
N GLY A 108 12.14 -1.01 -2.34
CA GLY A 108 12.78 -0.31 -3.44
C GLY A 108 12.86 1.20 -3.25
N PHE A 109 13.37 1.84 -4.28
CA PHE A 109 13.71 3.26 -4.27
C PHE A 109 12.59 4.16 -4.78
N SER A 110 11.56 3.59 -5.39
CA SER A 110 10.48 4.33 -6.07
C SER A 110 9.74 5.31 -5.17
N LYS A 111 9.55 4.97 -3.88
CA LYS A 111 8.69 5.72 -2.96
C LYS A 111 9.49 6.51 -1.94
N ALA A 112 10.26 5.83 -1.10
CA ALA A 112 11.08 6.46 -0.07
C ALA A 112 12.06 7.50 -0.64
N TYR A 113 12.65 7.23 -1.79
CA TYR A 113 13.65 8.09 -2.43
C TYR A 113 13.11 8.88 -3.63
N ALA A 114 11.78 8.88 -3.85
CA ALA A 114 11.13 9.54 -5.01
C ALA A 114 11.72 9.13 -6.37
N MET A 115 12.28 7.92 -6.48
CA MET A 115 12.99 7.40 -7.65
C MET A 115 12.10 6.51 -8.53
N THR A 116 10.84 6.88 -8.74
CA THR A 116 9.86 6.07 -9.49
C THR A 116 10.32 5.75 -10.92
N GLY A 117 10.89 6.75 -11.61
CA GLY A 117 11.38 6.63 -12.99
C GLY A 117 12.68 5.82 -13.11
N TRP A 118 13.43 5.63 -12.05
CA TRP A 118 14.70 4.89 -12.03
C TRP A 118 14.56 3.38 -12.10
N ARG A 119 13.36 2.87 -11.89
CA ARG A 119 13.00 1.44 -12.05
C ARG A 119 13.89 0.50 -11.25
N LEU A 120 14.09 0.76 -9.96
CA LEU A 120 14.95 -0.03 -9.09
C LEU A 120 14.23 -0.43 -7.80
N GLY A 121 14.30 -1.72 -7.48
CA GLY A 121 13.84 -2.33 -6.24
C GLY A 121 14.77 -3.47 -5.86
N TYR A 122 14.53 -4.06 -4.69
CA TYR A 122 15.29 -5.18 -4.19
C TYR A 122 14.40 -6.13 -3.37
N ALA A 123 14.86 -7.36 -3.24
CA ALA A 123 14.27 -8.35 -2.36
C ALA A 123 15.32 -8.87 -1.38
N LEU A 124 14.93 -9.05 -0.13
CA LEU A 124 15.72 -9.69 0.92
C LEU A 124 14.98 -10.98 1.29
N ALA A 125 15.62 -12.13 1.11
CA ALA A 125 14.98 -13.43 1.33
C ALA A 125 15.99 -14.49 1.73
N PRO A 126 15.54 -15.66 2.25
CA PRO A 126 16.43 -16.80 2.46
C PRO A 126 17.17 -17.17 1.18
N ARG A 127 18.44 -17.58 1.35
CA ARG A 127 19.38 -17.83 0.24
C ARG A 127 18.77 -18.73 -0.86
N ILE A 128 18.10 -19.81 -0.46
CA ILE A 128 17.50 -20.75 -1.40
C ILE A 128 16.45 -20.09 -2.31
N ILE A 129 15.69 -19.13 -1.78
CA ILE A 129 14.70 -18.35 -2.54
C ILE A 129 15.40 -17.34 -3.44
N CYS A 130 16.37 -16.60 -2.90
CA CYS A 130 17.15 -15.62 -3.69
C CYS A 130 17.83 -16.28 -4.90
N GLU A 131 18.39 -17.47 -4.75
CA GLU A 131 19.01 -18.21 -5.85
C GLU A 131 18.02 -18.52 -6.99
N GLN A 132 16.78 -18.88 -6.67
CA GLN A 132 15.76 -19.14 -7.68
C GLN A 132 15.23 -17.83 -8.31
N MET A 133 15.01 -16.79 -7.50
CA MET A 133 14.63 -15.47 -8.00
C MET A 133 15.69 -14.93 -8.97
N THR A 134 16.97 -15.08 -8.64
CA THR A 134 18.08 -14.65 -9.49
C THR A 134 18.07 -15.36 -10.84
N LYS A 135 17.83 -16.66 -10.88
CA LYS A 135 17.71 -17.42 -12.15
C LYS A 135 16.63 -16.83 -13.05
N ILE A 136 15.42 -16.62 -12.50
CA ILE A 136 14.30 -16.04 -13.25
C ILE A 136 14.64 -14.64 -13.73
N HIS A 137 15.18 -13.81 -12.83
CA HIS A 137 15.56 -12.43 -13.13
C HIS A 137 16.59 -12.32 -14.25
N GLN A 138 17.61 -13.19 -14.26
CA GLN A 138 18.65 -13.22 -15.30
C GLN A 138 18.04 -13.49 -16.71
N PHE A 139 17.06 -14.37 -16.80
CA PHE A 139 16.42 -14.67 -18.08
C PHE A 139 15.38 -13.62 -18.48
N ALA A 140 14.72 -12.96 -17.52
CA ALA A 140 13.67 -11.99 -17.80
C ALA A 140 14.22 -10.61 -18.20
N ILE A 141 15.20 -10.08 -17.46
CA ILE A 141 15.71 -8.70 -17.64
C ILE A 141 17.24 -8.60 -17.56
N MET A 142 17.93 -9.66 -17.21
CA MET A 142 19.38 -9.72 -17.02
C MET A 142 19.85 -8.97 -15.77
N CYS A 143 19.66 -7.65 -15.68
CA CYS A 143 19.96 -6.83 -14.48
C CYS A 143 19.15 -5.54 -14.48
N ALA A 144 19.04 -4.90 -13.30
CA ALA A 144 18.53 -3.55 -13.19
C ALA A 144 19.46 -2.54 -13.91
N PRO A 145 18.94 -1.37 -14.38
CA PRO A 145 19.78 -0.37 -15.05
C PRO A 145 20.97 0.05 -14.20
N THR A 146 22.18 0.01 -14.77
CA THR A 146 23.42 0.28 -14.05
C THR A 146 23.48 1.68 -13.43
N ASN A 147 23.01 2.70 -14.17
CA ASN A 147 22.93 4.06 -13.67
C ASN A 147 22.00 4.18 -12.45
N SER A 148 20.89 3.42 -12.43
CA SER A 148 19.99 3.38 -11.27
C SER A 148 20.64 2.74 -10.07
N GLN A 149 21.47 1.70 -10.26
CA GLN A 149 22.21 1.05 -9.18
C GLN A 149 23.21 2.01 -8.53
N TYR A 150 23.97 2.78 -9.34
CA TYR A 150 24.89 3.80 -8.80
C TYR A 150 24.12 4.91 -8.06
N ALA A 151 23.03 5.42 -8.62
CA ALA A 151 22.21 6.40 -7.95
C ALA A 151 21.63 5.89 -6.62
N ALA A 152 21.27 4.61 -6.53
CA ALA A 152 20.79 4.00 -5.30
C ALA A 152 21.87 3.94 -4.20
N VAL A 153 23.13 3.76 -4.56
CA VAL A 153 24.25 3.81 -3.59
C VAL A 153 24.28 5.17 -2.89
N ASP A 154 24.16 6.25 -3.64
CA ASP A 154 24.14 7.61 -3.08
C ASP A 154 22.85 7.88 -2.32
N ALA A 155 21.71 7.40 -2.83
CA ALA A 155 20.41 7.52 -2.14
C ALA A 155 20.46 6.88 -0.73
N VAL A 156 21.00 5.67 -0.60
CA VAL A 156 21.14 4.99 0.70
C VAL A 156 22.15 5.69 1.61
N ARG A 157 23.23 6.24 1.05
CA ARG A 157 24.28 6.88 1.85
C ARG A 157 23.90 8.26 2.37
N TYR A 158 23.10 9.00 1.63
CA TYR A 158 22.93 10.45 1.86
C TYR A 158 21.47 10.90 1.92
N GLY A 159 20.49 10.03 1.56
CA GLY A 159 19.10 10.40 1.35
C GLY A 159 18.22 10.51 2.59
N ASP A 160 18.68 10.14 3.79
CA ASP A 160 17.86 10.07 5.00
C ASP A 160 17.15 11.41 5.31
N LYS A 161 17.88 12.52 5.20
CA LYS A 161 17.33 13.87 5.45
C LYS A 161 16.26 14.26 4.44
N ASP A 162 16.39 13.80 3.19
CA ASP A 162 15.40 14.07 2.15
C ASP A 162 14.15 13.22 2.38
N ILE A 163 14.30 11.98 2.80
CA ILE A 163 13.17 11.12 3.23
C ILE A 163 12.42 11.79 4.38
N GLU A 164 13.11 12.20 5.45
CA GLU A 164 12.50 12.88 6.59
C GLU A 164 11.74 14.15 6.19
N LYS A 165 12.31 14.97 5.30
CA LYS A 165 11.67 16.16 4.77
C LYS A 165 10.40 15.82 4.00
N MET A 166 10.46 14.79 3.17
CA MET A 166 9.33 14.32 2.37
C MET A 166 8.22 13.75 3.26
N VAL A 167 8.57 12.93 4.25
CA VAL A 167 7.60 12.36 5.23
C VAL A 167 6.86 13.48 5.97
N ARG A 168 7.59 14.50 6.45
CA ARG A 168 6.96 15.67 7.09
C ARG A 168 5.99 16.40 6.15
N ALA A 169 6.36 16.58 4.89
CA ALA A 169 5.49 17.22 3.91
C ALA A 169 4.24 16.39 3.60
N TYR A 170 4.37 15.06 3.51
CA TYR A 170 3.22 14.17 3.35
C TYR A 170 2.32 14.16 4.59
N ASP A 171 2.88 14.17 5.78
CA ASP A 171 2.09 14.21 7.02
C ASP A 171 1.27 15.50 7.14
N GLN A 172 1.84 16.65 6.76
CA GLN A 172 1.09 17.92 6.69
C GLN A 172 -0.07 17.84 5.70
N ARG A 173 0.14 17.26 4.52
CA ARG A 173 -0.92 17.07 3.51
C ARG A 173 -1.98 16.10 3.99
N ARG A 174 -1.59 15.01 4.64
CA ARG A 174 -2.48 14.05 5.27
C ARG A 174 -3.44 14.73 6.25
N HIS A 175 -2.91 15.47 7.20
CA HIS A 175 -3.73 16.21 8.17
C HIS A 175 -4.67 17.20 7.48
N PHE A 176 -4.19 17.92 6.49
CA PHE A 176 -5.01 18.84 5.71
C PHE A 176 -6.18 18.13 5.03
N LEU A 177 -5.95 16.98 4.39
CA LEU A 177 -7.03 16.20 3.77
C LEU A 177 -8.03 15.68 4.81
N MET A 178 -7.54 15.10 5.90
CA MET A 178 -8.40 14.55 6.97
C MET A 178 -9.31 15.62 7.57
N GLN A 179 -8.76 16.80 7.88
CA GLN A 179 -9.55 17.94 8.34
C GLN A 179 -10.59 18.37 7.31
N THR A 180 -10.21 18.48 6.04
CA THR A 180 -11.12 18.89 4.97
C THR A 180 -12.25 17.88 4.75
N PHE A 181 -11.98 16.57 4.81
CA PHE A 181 -13.03 15.55 4.74
C PHE A 181 -13.99 15.61 5.92
N GLN A 182 -13.47 15.86 7.12
CA GLN A 182 -14.31 16.06 8.30
C GLN A 182 -15.25 17.27 8.13
N GLU A 183 -14.74 18.40 7.61
CA GLU A 183 -15.52 19.60 7.30
C GLU A 183 -16.58 19.35 6.22
N MET A 184 -16.32 18.46 5.27
CA MET A 184 -17.26 18.01 4.24
C MET A 184 -18.21 16.90 4.71
N GLY A 185 -18.06 16.41 5.94
CA GLY A 185 -18.83 15.26 6.43
C GLY A 185 -18.54 13.96 5.67
N ILE A 186 -17.38 13.82 5.06
CA ILE A 186 -16.95 12.59 4.37
C ILE A 186 -16.21 11.71 5.36
N GLU A 187 -16.72 10.49 5.56
CA GLU A 187 -16.06 9.49 6.37
C GLU A 187 -14.78 9.01 5.66
N CYS A 188 -13.66 9.05 6.36
CA CYS A 188 -12.39 8.57 5.86
C CYS A 188 -11.57 7.97 6.99
N PHE A 189 -11.05 6.76 6.79
CA PHE A 189 -10.05 6.17 7.67
C PHE A 189 -8.79 7.04 7.66
N GLU A 190 -8.23 7.31 8.83
CA GLU A 190 -6.98 8.07 8.94
C GLU A 190 -5.79 7.20 8.55
N PRO A 191 -5.10 7.48 7.43
CA PRO A 191 -3.98 6.66 7.00
C PRO A 191 -2.73 6.96 7.83
N PHE A 192 -2.02 5.92 8.22
CA PHE A 192 -0.73 6.04 8.94
C PHE A 192 0.46 5.62 8.09
N GLY A 193 0.24 5.32 6.79
CA GLY A 193 1.31 5.00 5.85
C GLY A 193 0.96 5.35 4.40
N ALA A 194 1.95 5.25 3.53
CA ALA A 194 1.88 5.61 2.12
C ALA A 194 1.52 7.09 1.90
N PHE A 195 0.89 7.44 0.79
CA PHE A 195 0.42 8.79 0.45
C PHE A 195 -0.96 8.76 -0.22
N TYR A 196 -1.85 7.93 0.35
CA TYR A 196 -3.22 7.76 -0.11
C TYR A 196 -4.22 7.94 1.02
N VAL A 197 -5.40 8.47 0.68
CA VAL A 197 -6.61 8.43 1.51
C VAL A 197 -7.68 7.64 0.79
N PHE A 198 -8.58 7.02 1.56
CA PHE A 198 -9.61 6.14 1.04
C PHE A 198 -11.00 6.55 1.57
N PRO A 199 -11.51 7.75 1.18
CA PRO A 199 -12.79 8.28 1.64
C PRO A 199 -13.97 7.42 1.19
N CYS A 200 -14.97 7.30 2.06
CA CYS A 200 -16.23 6.62 1.83
C CYS A 200 -17.23 7.55 1.14
N ILE A 201 -17.79 7.09 0.02
CA ILE A 201 -18.79 7.85 -0.76
C ILE A 201 -20.18 7.22 -0.74
N LYS A 202 -20.41 6.19 0.08
CA LYS A 202 -21.67 5.43 0.13
C LYS A 202 -22.88 6.31 0.37
N LYS A 203 -22.74 7.39 1.16
CA LYS A 203 -23.84 8.32 1.48
C LYS A 203 -24.41 9.04 0.25
N TYR A 204 -23.65 9.12 -0.86
CA TYR A 204 -24.11 9.78 -2.08
C TYR A 204 -24.92 8.87 -3.02
N GLY A 205 -25.11 7.58 -2.68
CA GLY A 205 -25.94 6.64 -3.42
C GLY A 205 -25.43 6.27 -4.81
N MET A 206 -24.17 6.60 -5.13
CA MET A 206 -23.52 6.29 -6.40
C MET A 206 -22.51 5.14 -6.24
N LYS A 207 -22.30 4.38 -7.31
CA LYS A 207 -21.18 3.45 -7.39
C LYS A 207 -19.86 4.19 -7.52
N SER A 208 -18.76 3.56 -7.07
CA SER A 208 -17.43 4.15 -7.08
C SER A 208 -16.97 4.61 -8.46
N GLU A 209 -17.25 3.81 -9.50
CA GLU A 209 -16.90 4.15 -10.89
C GLU A 209 -17.72 5.33 -11.40
N GLU A 210 -19.04 5.32 -11.17
CA GLU A 210 -19.95 6.40 -11.57
C GLU A 210 -19.55 7.73 -10.92
N PHE A 211 -19.24 7.70 -9.62
CA PHE A 211 -18.79 8.89 -8.90
C PHE A 211 -17.47 9.42 -9.47
N ALA A 212 -16.49 8.54 -9.66
CA ALA A 212 -15.17 8.92 -10.20
C ALA A 212 -15.29 9.49 -11.63
N GLU A 213 -16.12 8.90 -12.48
CA GLU A 213 -16.35 9.37 -13.84
C GLU A 213 -17.03 10.74 -13.87
N LYS A 214 -18.13 10.91 -13.12
CA LYS A 214 -18.82 12.20 -13.03
C LYS A 214 -17.93 13.30 -12.49
N LEU A 215 -17.17 13.04 -11.43
CA LEU A 215 -16.21 13.98 -10.86
C LEU A 215 -15.14 14.38 -11.88
N LEU A 216 -14.62 13.43 -12.67
CA LEU A 216 -13.65 13.70 -13.72
C LEU A 216 -14.23 14.61 -14.81
N TYR A 217 -15.42 14.30 -15.32
CA TYR A 217 -15.99 15.05 -16.44
C TYR A 217 -16.52 16.43 -16.02
N GLN A 218 -17.12 16.55 -14.84
CA GLN A 218 -17.70 17.80 -14.37
C GLN A 218 -16.68 18.73 -13.75
N GLU A 219 -15.83 18.20 -12.86
CA GLU A 219 -14.91 19.02 -12.05
C GLU A 219 -13.45 18.90 -12.45
N LYS A 220 -13.11 18.03 -13.43
CA LYS A 220 -11.72 17.78 -13.89
C LYS A 220 -10.80 17.29 -12.75
N VAL A 221 -11.37 16.52 -11.81
CA VAL A 221 -10.62 15.87 -10.73
C VAL A 221 -10.61 14.37 -10.98
N ALA A 222 -9.41 13.81 -11.18
CA ALA A 222 -9.21 12.39 -11.40
C ALA A 222 -8.94 11.68 -10.07
N VAL A 223 -9.75 10.69 -9.75
CA VAL A 223 -9.60 9.80 -8.59
C VAL A 223 -9.69 8.34 -9.06
N VAL A 224 -9.24 7.41 -8.24
CA VAL A 224 -9.35 5.99 -8.59
C VAL A 224 -10.53 5.38 -7.85
N PRO A 225 -11.51 4.77 -8.54
CA PRO A 225 -12.60 4.08 -7.88
C PRO A 225 -12.08 2.92 -7.02
N GLY A 226 -12.67 2.70 -5.86
CA GLY A 226 -12.21 1.66 -4.93
C GLY A 226 -12.30 0.25 -5.52
N THR A 227 -13.24 -0.01 -6.41
CA THR A 227 -13.40 -1.27 -7.17
C THR A 227 -12.15 -1.66 -7.95
N ALA A 228 -11.30 -0.70 -8.34
CA ALA A 228 -9.99 -0.98 -8.95
C ALA A 228 -9.05 -1.80 -8.02
N PHE A 229 -9.35 -1.91 -6.73
CA PHE A 229 -8.56 -2.66 -5.74
C PHE A 229 -9.25 -3.95 -5.29
N GLY A 230 -10.42 -4.25 -5.84
CA GLY A 230 -11.26 -5.40 -5.55
C GLY A 230 -12.69 -4.98 -5.20
N ASP A 231 -13.62 -5.94 -5.22
CA ASP A 231 -15.05 -5.67 -5.01
C ASP A 231 -15.35 -5.05 -3.64
N CYS A 232 -14.54 -5.36 -2.63
CA CYS A 232 -14.64 -4.76 -1.29
C CYS A 232 -14.38 -3.25 -1.26
N GLY A 233 -13.78 -2.70 -2.32
CA GLY A 233 -13.55 -1.26 -2.49
C GLY A 233 -14.76 -0.49 -2.99
N GLU A 234 -15.91 -1.14 -3.27
CA GLU A 234 -17.13 -0.46 -3.68
C GLU A 234 -17.63 0.50 -2.59
N GLY A 235 -17.97 1.71 -3.01
CA GLY A 235 -18.36 2.80 -2.11
C GLY A 235 -17.19 3.60 -1.54
N TYR A 236 -15.97 3.39 -2.07
CA TYR A 236 -14.77 4.13 -1.71
C TYR A 236 -14.07 4.71 -2.95
N LEU A 237 -13.22 5.72 -2.71
CA LEU A 237 -12.31 6.29 -3.72
C LEU A 237 -10.90 6.31 -3.18
N ARG A 238 -9.88 6.05 -4.01
CA ARG A 238 -8.50 6.34 -3.65
C ARG A 238 -8.09 7.71 -4.18
N ILE A 239 -7.62 8.57 -3.28
CA ILE A 239 -7.05 9.88 -3.59
C ILE A 239 -5.57 9.87 -3.17
N SER A 240 -4.67 10.31 -4.07
CA SER A 240 -3.26 10.50 -3.75
C SER A 240 -3.03 11.92 -3.25
N TYR A 241 -2.23 12.09 -2.19
CA TYR A 241 -1.78 13.39 -1.72
C TYR A 241 -0.29 13.68 -2.03
N ALA A 242 0.24 13.00 -3.04
CA ALA A 242 1.58 13.27 -3.58
C ALA A 242 1.58 14.46 -4.56
N TYR A 243 0.88 15.53 -4.18
CA TYR A 243 0.71 16.79 -4.92
C TYR A 243 1.03 17.97 -4.01
N SER A 244 1.15 19.19 -4.56
CA SER A 244 1.31 20.40 -3.74
C SER A 244 0.04 20.69 -2.91
N ILE A 245 0.18 21.45 -1.84
CA ILE A 245 -0.97 21.88 -1.01
C ILE A 245 -1.95 22.72 -1.85
N GLU A 246 -1.46 23.51 -2.76
CA GLU A 246 -2.25 24.36 -3.65
C GLU A 246 -3.12 23.51 -4.58
N GLU A 247 -2.55 22.50 -5.22
CA GLU A 247 -3.30 21.56 -6.06
C GLU A 247 -4.33 20.74 -5.25
N LEU A 248 -3.97 20.33 -4.05
CA LEU A 248 -4.89 19.63 -3.16
C LEU A 248 -6.05 20.52 -2.71
N LYS A 249 -5.80 21.80 -2.39
CA LYS A 249 -6.86 22.76 -2.07
C LYS A 249 -7.82 22.96 -3.24
N GLU A 250 -7.29 23.10 -4.44
CA GLU A 250 -8.09 23.24 -5.64
C GLU A 250 -8.94 21.99 -5.88
N ALA A 251 -8.34 20.81 -5.84
CA ALA A 251 -9.05 19.55 -6.05
C ALA A 251 -10.14 19.32 -4.99
N LEU A 252 -9.85 19.57 -3.72
CA LEU A 252 -10.85 19.43 -2.64
C LEU A 252 -11.97 20.47 -2.74
N GLY A 253 -11.68 21.70 -3.18
CA GLY A 253 -12.70 22.69 -3.47
C GLY A 253 -13.66 22.24 -4.57
N ARG A 254 -13.15 21.64 -5.64
CA ARG A 254 -13.94 21.05 -6.73
C ARG A 254 -14.74 19.84 -6.28
N ILE A 255 -14.17 18.96 -5.44
CA ILE A 255 -14.90 17.83 -4.82
C ILE A 255 -16.05 18.37 -3.97
N LYS A 256 -15.82 19.40 -3.15
CA LYS A 256 -16.85 20.04 -2.34
C LYS A 256 -18.00 20.61 -3.19
N HIS A 257 -17.68 21.28 -4.30
CA HIS A 257 -18.69 21.77 -5.25
C HIS A 257 -19.50 20.63 -5.88
N PHE A 258 -18.83 19.52 -6.23
CA PHE A 258 -19.47 18.35 -6.81
C PHE A 258 -20.45 17.69 -5.82
N ILE A 259 -20.03 17.44 -4.59
CA ILE A 259 -20.86 16.73 -3.62
C ILE A 259 -22.07 17.56 -3.15
N ALA A 260 -21.97 18.89 -3.13
CA ALA A 260 -23.07 19.79 -2.78
C ALA A 260 -24.30 19.66 -3.71
N GLN A 261 -24.16 19.00 -4.86
CA GLN A 261 -25.29 18.70 -5.77
C GLN A 261 -26.16 17.55 -5.27
N PHE A 262 -25.69 16.80 -4.25
CA PHE A 262 -26.34 15.58 -3.73
C PHE A 262 -26.76 15.71 -2.25
N GLU A 263 -26.54 16.87 -1.65
CA GLU A 263 -27.03 17.26 -0.31
C GLU A 263 -28.36 18.04 -0.43
#